data_1e075fa6a6c09f329d4db7cf3005d579
#
_entry.id   1e075fa6a6c09f329d4db7cf3005d579
#
_cell.length_a   1.000
_cell.length_b   1.000
_cell.length_c   1.000
_cell.angle_alpha   90.00
_cell.angle_beta   90.00
_cell.angle_gamma   90.00
#
_symmetry.space_group_name_H-M   'P 1'
#
loop_
_entity.id
_entity.type
_entity.pdbx_description
1 polymer ?
#
loop_
_entity_poly.entity_id
_entity_poly.type
_entity_poly.pdbx_seq_one_letter_code
_entity_poly.pdbx_strand_id
1 'polypeptide(L)'
;MATPNIVPRADSEGQLGTSSKYWAAAYIDLIYVGAGKVGRDADNHLDFSSDNLIYFRIGAGNEFLMANNMFGPAISDGAALGNGTYKWSDLFLASGAVINFDNGNVTLTHSSNALTLADNDVVKFGTGGDLFIYHSGTHSYLANHTGNLNIDQEVDDGDLQLRCDDGSGGLTAYLTLDGSQGFTTAQKNIRFEDGIETSFGLSDDMRIYHSGSAANIRNFTGNLTIEQNTDDGDIIFSSDNGSGGVTTYFRLDGGQVETVVFKDFNFEDSVKAKFGGSAD
;
A
#
# COMPACT_ATOMS: atom_id res chain seq x y z
N MET A 1 19.02 -42.35 61.35
CA MET A 1 20.28 -42.84 60.75
C MET A 1 20.35 -42.25 59.35
N ALA A 2 21.42 -41.59 58.98
CA ALA A 2 21.62 -41.13 57.59
C ALA A 2 21.95 -42.36 56.75
N THR A 3 21.33 -42.47 55.57
CA THR A 3 21.64 -43.54 54.62
C THR A 3 23.07 -43.35 54.12
N PRO A 4 23.97 -44.36 54.14
CA PRO A 4 25.33 -44.20 53.63
C PRO A 4 25.32 -43.90 52.13
N ASN A 5 26.17 -42.98 51.68
CA ASN A 5 26.35 -42.65 50.26
C ASN A 5 26.92 -43.85 49.52
N ILE A 6 26.38 -44.16 48.33
CA ILE A 6 27.03 -45.05 47.38
C ILE A 6 27.99 -44.21 46.56
N VAL A 7 29.26 -44.27 46.84
CA VAL A 7 30.29 -43.51 46.11
C VAL A 7 31.25 -44.44 45.36
N PRO A 8 31.67 -44.07 44.13
CA PRO A 8 32.73 -44.78 43.44
C PRO A 8 34.07 -44.57 44.18
N ARG A 9 35.00 -45.48 44.00
CA ARG A 9 36.31 -45.42 44.66
C ARG A 9 37.21 -44.28 44.13
N ALA A 10 37.00 -43.92 42.89
CA ALA A 10 37.65 -42.78 42.23
C ALA A 10 36.67 -42.14 41.18
N ASP A 11 36.98 -40.92 40.73
CA ASP A 11 36.20 -40.23 39.69
C ASP A 11 36.15 -41.06 38.42
N SER A 12 34.99 -41.09 37.76
CA SER A 12 34.70 -41.85 36.54
C SER A 12 34.79 -43.38 36.68
N GLU A 13 34.85 -43.92 37.91
CA GLU A 13 34.75 -45.32 38.20
C GLU A 13 33.32 -45.81 38.51
N GLY A 14 33.02 -47.02 38.11
CA GLY A 14 31.74 -47.65 38.42
C GLY A 14 30.62 -47.30 37.45
N GLN A 15 29.70 -48.23 37.32
CA GLN A 15 28.52 -48.07 36.46
C GLN A 15 27.26 -48.49 37.23
N LEU A 16 26.18 -47.74 37.04
CA LEU A 16 24.86 -48.12 37.51
C LEU A 16 24.12 -48.85 36.36
N GLY A 17 24.27 -50.13 36.24
CA GLY A 17 23.86 -50.97 35.12
C GLY A 17 24.97 -51.24 34.11
N THR A 18 24.65 -51.96 33.04
CA THR A 18 25.56 -52.24 31.91
C THR A 18 24.83 -52.03 30.57
N SER A 19 25.54 -52.10 29.44
CA SER A 19 24.94 -51.99 28.11
C SER A 19 23.91 -53.11 27.80
N SER A 20 23.89 -54.16 28.57
CA SER A 20 22.93 -55.29 28.41
C SER A 20 21.95 -55.46 29.59
N LYS A 21 22.12 -54.72 30.69
CA LYS A 21 21.27 -54.81 31.91
C LYS A 21 21.00 -53.42 32.43
N TYR A 22 19.78 -53.00 32.31
CA TYR A 22 19.29 -51.66 32.73
C TYR A 22 18.43 -51.75 34.00
N TRP A 23 18.42 -50.69 34.79
CA TRP A 23 17.43 -50.50 35.82
C TRP A 23 16.11 -50.11 35.16
N ALA A 24 15.01 -50.69 35.62
CA ALA A 24 13.68 -50.41 35.08
C ALA A 24 13.21 -48.96 35.43
N ALA A 25 13.57 -48.46 36.61
CA ALA A 25 13.31 -47.12 37.07
C ALA A 25 14.34 -46.65 38.11
N ALA A 26 14.58 -45.37 38.21
CA ALA A 26 15.28 -44.69 39.29
C ALA A 26 14.43 -43.52 39.78
N TYR A 27 14.20 -43.43 41.09
CA TYR A 27 13.49 -42.30 41.74
C TYR A 27 14.55 -41.43 42.43
N ILE A 28 14.86 -40.27 41.82
CA ILE A 28 15.98 -39.40 42.23
C ILE A 28 15.44 -37.99 42.29
N ASP A 29 15.61 -37.29 43.45
CA ASP A 29 15.18 -35.89 43.60
C ASP A 29 15.94 -34.93 42.69
N LEU A 30 17.27 -35.12 42.52
CA LEU A 30 18.13 -34.25 41.80
C LEU A 30 19.35 -35.00 41.23
N ILE A 31 19.64 -34.78 39.96
CA ILE A 31 20.80 -35.31 39.25
C ILE A 31 21.73 -34.17 38.90
N TYR A 32 22.95 -34.15 39.41
CA TYR A 32 24.05 -33.33 38.92
C TYR A 32 24.85 -34.11 37.88
N VAL A 33 24.85 -33.66 36.65
CA VAL A 33 25.48 -34.37 35.53
C VAL A 33 26.94 -33.94 35.34
N GLY A 34 27.43 -32.93 36.03
CA GLY A 34 28.77 -32.39 35.82
C GLY A 34 29.01 -32.02 34.33
N ALA A 35 30.15 -32.37 33.78
CA ALA A 35 30.46 -32.23 32.36
C ALA A 35 29.94 -33.44 31.53
N GLY A 36 28.77 -33.98 31.91
CA GLY A 36 28.21 -35.21 31.37
C GLY A 36 27.19 -35.04 30.28
N LYS A 37 26.59 -36.16 29.93
CA LYS A 37 25.58 -36.29 28.87
C LYS A 37 24.38 -37.06 29.40
N VAL A 38 23.18 -36.70 28.97
CA VAL A 38 21.96 -37.42 29.24
C VAL A 38 21.28 -37.76 27.94
N GLY A 39 21.22 -39.04 27.58
CA GLY A 39 20.65 -39.42 26.28
C GLY A 39 20.61 -40.91 26.07
N ARG A 40 20.24 -41.31 24.85
CA ARG A 40 20.13 -42.68 24.40
C ARG A 40 21.44 -43.33 24.04
N ASP A 41 22.28 -42.54 23.33
CA ASP A 41 23.54 -42.99 22.74
C ASP A 41 24.51 -41.83 22.47
N ALA A 42 25.65 -42.07 21.85
CA ALA A 42 26.62 -41.03 21.55
C ALA A 42 26.15 -39.98 20.57
N ASP A 43 25.11 -40.27 19.78
CA ASP A 43 24.61 -39.41 18.71
C ASP A 43 23.36 -38.64 19.09
N ASN A 44 22.63 -39.09 20.13
CA ASN A 44 21.35 -38.52 20.53
C ASN A 44 21.30 -38.31 22.05
N HIS A 45 21.66 -37.10 22.49
CA HIS A 45 21.71 -36.73 23.91
C HIS A 45 21.66 -35.21 24.15
N LEU A 46 21.37 -34.83 25.41
CA LEU A 46 21.67 -33.50 25.93
C LEU A 46 23.13 -33.45 26.39
N ASP A 47 23.89 -32.50 25.91
CA ASP A 47 25.30 -32.36 26.22
C ASP A 47 25.55 -31.17 27.12
N PHE A 48 26.07 -31.38 28.32
CA PHE A 48 26.38 -30.39 29.36
C PHE A 48 27.89 -30.19 29.51
N SER A 49 28.70 -30.64 28.53
CA SER A 49 30.15 -30.59 28.62
C SER A 49 30.73 -29.19 28.49
N SER A 50 29.96 -28.23 27.98
CA SER A 50 30.37 -26.84 27.85
C SER A 50 29.72 -26.00 28.97
N ASP A 51 30.50 -25.14 29.63
CA ASP A 51 30.01 -24.28 30.68
C ASP A 51 28.98 -23.28 30.15
N ASN A 52 27.88 -23.10 30.89
CA ASN A 52 26.77 -22.21 30.53
C ASN A 52 26.02 -22.52 29.22
N LEU A 53 26.25 -23.72 28.63
CA LEU A 53 25.57 -24.17 27.41
C LEU A 53 24.98 -25.59 27.61
N ILE A 54 23.81 -25.80 26.99
CA ILE A 54 23.20 -27.12 26.85
C ILE A 54 22.96 -27.34 25.37
N TYR A 55 23.60 -28.36 24.79
CA TYR A 55 23.34 -28.72 23.40
C TYR A 55 22.33 -29.87 23.31
N PHE A 56 21.42 -29.77 22.35
CA PHE A 56 20.59 -30.86 21.90
C PHE A 56 21.26 -31.52 20.70
N ARG A 57 21.83 -32.67 20.95
CA ARG A 57 22.57 -33.44 19.93
C ARG A 57 21.65 -34.49 19.32
N ILE A 58 21.54 -34.50 18.00
CA ILE A 58 20.71 -35.43 17.24
C ILE A 58 21.48 -35.85 15.99
N GLY A 59 21.60 -37.18 15.73
CA GLY A 59 22.29 -37.70 14.56
C GLY A 59 23.76 -37.29 14.49
N ALA A 60 24.45 -37.29 15.65
CA ALA A 60 25.87 -36.90 15.82
C ALA A 60 26.15 -35.39 15.60
N GLY A 61 25.14 -34.53 15.32
CA GLY A 61 25.27 -33.09 15.20
C GLY A 61 24.64 -32.35 16.41
N ASN A 62 25.17 -31.16 16.75
CA ASN A 62 24.50 -30.23 17.65
C ASN A 62 23.48 -29.44 16.84
N GLU A 63 22.19 -29.68 17.05
CA GLU A 63 21.11 -29.05 16.29
C GLU A 63 20.64 -27.75 16.96
N PHE A 64 20.37 -27.84 18.28
CA PHE A 64 19.93 -26.68 19.07
C PHE A 64 20.82 -26.49 20.27
N LEU A 65 20.86 -25.27 20.77
CA LEU A 65 21.52 -24.93 22.04
C LEU A 65 20.62 -24.05 22.90
N MET A 66 20.79 -24.18 24.20
CA MET A 66 20.33 -23.24 25.21
C MET A 66 21.53 -22.57 25.84
N ALA A 67 21.49 -21.24 25.94
CA ALA A 67 22.47 -20.42 26.63
C ALA A 67 21.75 -19.41 27.52
N ASN A 68 22.46 -18.56 28.23
CA ASN A 68 21.83 -17.52 29.01
C ASN A 68 20.97 -16.61 28.11
N ASN A 69 19.66 -16.56 28.40
CA ASN A 69 18.65 -15.76 27.67
C ASN A 69 18.45 -16.14 26.18
N MET A 70 18.90 -17.34 25.75
CA MET A 70 18.78 -17.77 24.37
C MET A 70 18.42 -19.25 24.26
N PHE A 71 17.50 -19.57 23.36
CA PHE A 71 17.31 -20.88 22.76
C PHE A 71 17.35 -20.71 21.24
N GLY A 72 18.24 -21.42 20.56
CA GLY A 72 18.41 -21.26 19.11
C GLY A 72 19.15 -22.40 18.44
N PRO A 73 19.34 -22.35 17.12
CA PRO A 73 20.16 -23.32 16.41
C PRO A 73 21.61 -23.26 16.89
N ALA A 74 22.30 -24.40 16.88
CA ALA A 74 23.70 -24.48 17.30
C ALA A 74 24.66 -23.78 16.34
N ILE A 75 24.27 -23.61 15.10
CA ILE A 75 24.96 -22.82 14.08
C ILE A 75 23.97 -21.92 13.35
N SER A 76 24.44 -20.77 12.84
CA SER A 76 23.61 -19.84 12.07
C SER A 76 23.01 -20.56 10.85
N ASP A 77 21.69 -20.36 10.62
CA ASP A 77 20.92 -21.01 9.54
C ASP A 77 20.94 -22.56 9.59
N GLY A 78 21.23 -23.15 10.77
CA GLY A 78 21.39 -24.60 10.92
C GLY A 78 20.11 -25.37 11.15
N ALA A 79 19.15 -24.86 11.90
CA ALA A 79 17.92 -25.55 12.27
C ALA A 79 16.70 -24.64 12.15
N ALA A 80 15.64 -25.18 11.57
CA ALA A 80 14.36 -24.48 11.44
C ALA A 80 13.48 -24.63 12.69
N LEU A 81 12.65 -23.63 12.99
CA LEU A 81 11.58 -23.71 13.98
C LEU A 81 10.34 -24.37 13.35
N GLY A 82 10.30 -25.71 13.36
CA GLY A 82 9.30 -26.51 12.65
C GLY A 82 9.68 -26.82 11.20
N ASN A 83 8.86 -27.58 10.51
CA ASN A 83 9.03 -27.94 9.08
C ASN A 83 7.67 -28.20 8.41
N GLY A 84 7.67 -28.66 7.16
CA GLY A 84 6.45 -28.93 6.39
C GLY A 84 5.49 -29.94 7.04
N THR A 85 6.00 -30.86 7.87
CA THR A 85 5.21 -31.88 8.58
C THR A 85 4.88 -31.46 10.01
N TYR A 86 5.86 -30.92 10.75
CA TYR A 86 5.76 -30.52 12.15
C TYR A 86 5.74 -29.00 12.27
N LYS A 87 4.56 -28.42 12.48
CA LYS A 87 4.30 -26.99 12.50
C LYS A 87 3.92 -26.53 13.90
N TRP A 88 4.34 -25.35 14.29
CA TRP A 88 3.80 -24.67 15.46
C TRP A 88 2.41 -24.11 15.16
N SER A 89 1.48 -24.19 16.11
CA SER A 89 0.15 -23.60 15.96
C SER A 89 0.21 -22.08 16.13
N ASP A 90 0.94 -21.61 17.14
CA ASP A 90 0.97 -20.21 17.56
C ASP A 90 2.37 -19.79 18.03
N LEU A 91 2.68 -18.51 17.90
CA LEU A 91 3.85 -17.87 18.47
C LEU A 91 3.41 -16.66 19.32
N PHE A 92 3.45 -16.80 20.65
CA PHE A 92 3.11 -15.73 21.59
C PHE A 92 4.34 -14.89 21.89
N LEU A 93 4.31 -13.63 21.47
CA LEU A 93 5.37 -12.66 21.72
C LEU A 93 4.89 -11.57 22.68
N ALA A 94 5.80 -11.04 23.50
CA ALA A 94 5.50 -9.98 24.45
C ALA A 94 5.21 -8.64 23.75
N SER A 95 4.59 -7.71 24.47
CA SER A 95 4.49 -6.31 24.01
C SER A 95 5.88 -5.73 23.76
N GLY A 96 6.06 -5.04 22.62
CA GLY A 96 7.36 -4.53 22.19
C GLY A 96 8.29 -5.56 21.55
N ALA A 97 7.82 -6.80 21.33
CA ALA A 97 8.63 -7.82 20.66
C ALA A 97 8.95 -7.45 19.21
N VAL A 98 10.09 -7.92 18.72
CA VAL A 98 10.59 -7.69 17.38
C VAL A 98 10.86 -9.02 16.68
N ILE A 99 10.34 -9.20 15.47
CA ILE A 99 10.80 -10.21 14.54
C ILE A 99 11.92 -9.57 13.72
N ASN A 100 13.13 -10.10 13.88
CA ASN A 100 14.34 -9.51 13.32
C ASN A 100 14.87 -10.40 12.19
N PHE A 101 15.08 -9.83 11.02
CA PHE A 101 15.68 -10.49 9.87
C PHE A 101 17.07 -9.92 9.63
N ASP A 102 18.05 -10.81 9.38
CA ASP A 102 19.41 -10.47 8.99
C ASP A 102 20.00 -9.34 9.86
N ASN A 103 20.01 -9.58 11.19
CA ASN A 103 20.68 -8.73 12.17
C ASN A 103 20.20 -7.26 12.19
N GLY A 104 18.92 -7.05 11.93
CA GLY A 104 18.27 -5.73 11.94
C GLY A 104 18.16 -5.06 10.57
N ASN A 105 18.48 -5.76 9.50
CA ASN A 105 18.30 -5.26 8.13
C ASN A 105 16.83 -4.95 7.83
N VAL A 106 15.92 -5.86 8.24
CA VAL A 106 14.46 -5.61 8.27
C VAL A 106 13.93 -6.07 9.62
N THR A 107 13.07 -5.25 10.24
CA THR A 107 12.41 -5.60 11.50
C THR A 107 10.92 -5.38 11.41
N LEU A 108 10.15 -6.32 11.99
CA LEU A 108 8.73 -6.15 12.24
C LEU A 108 8.54 -5.96 13.75
N THR A 109 8.25 -4.73 14.16
CA THR A 109 8.15 -4.34 15.58
C THR A 109 6.70 -4.20 16.00
N HIS A 110 6.33 -4.86 17.11
CA HIS A 110 5.03 -4.71 17.73
C HIS A 110 4.98 -3.50 18.65
N SER A 111 3.95 -2.69 18.52
CA SER A 111 3.51 -1.71 19.50
C SER A 111 2.00 -1.85 19.71
N SER A 112 1.42 -1.10 20.67
CA SER A 112 -0.03 -1.22 20.95
C SER A 112 -0.87 -1.04 19.67
N ASN A 113 -1.57 -2.11 19.26
CA ASN A 113 -2.42 -2.17 18.07
C ASN A 113 -1.73 -1.89 16.72
N ALA A 114 -0.38 -2.00 16.65
CA ALA A 114 0.36 -1.77 15.42
C ALA A 114 1.54 -2.73 15.23
N LEU A 115 1.83 -3.04 13.98
CA LEU A 115 3.07 -3.63 13.50
C LEU A 115 3.79 -2.58 12.66
N THR A 116 5.03 -2.27 13.01
CA THR A 116 5.82 -1.23 12.37
C THR A 116 6.97 -1.83 11.59
N LEU A 117 7.09 -1.43 10.31
CA LEU A 117 8.31 -1.51 9.53
C LEU A 117 9.00 -0.15 9.61
N ALA A 118 10.31 -0.11 9.66
CA ALA A 118 11.07 1.14 9.68
C ALA A 118 10.98 1.87 8.33
N ASP A 119 11.38 3.14 8.33
CA ASP A 119 11.50 3.92 7.10
C ASP A 119 12.47 3.22 6.13
N ASN A 120 12.10 3.21 4.86
CA ASN A 120 12.78 2.51 3.76
C ASN A 120 12.70 0.97 3.79
N ASP A 121 12.11 0.36 4.83
CA ASP A 121 11.72 -1.04 4.77
C ASP A 121 10.51 -1.20 3.83
N VAL A 122 10.53 -2.22 2.99
CA VAL A 122 9.58 -2.39 1.88
C VAL A 122 8.78 -3.68 2.04
N VAL A 123 7.46 -3.57 1.95
CA VAL A 123 6.61 -4.74 1.66
C VAL A 123 6.60 -4.95 0.15
N LYS A 124 7.17 -6.07 -0.29
CA LYS A 124 7.29 -6.45 -1.70
C LYS A 124 6.28 -7.51 -2.08
N PHE A 125 5.65 -7.34 -3.24
CA PHE A 125 4.80 -8.35 -3.88
C PHE A 125 5.36 -8.69 -5.26
N GLY A 126 5.28 -9.99 -5.63
CA GLY A 126 5.86 -10.51 -6.87
C GLY A 126 7.35 -10.86 -6.74
N THR A 127 7.82 -11.87 -7.49
CA THR A 127 9.21 -12.38 -7.43
C THR A 127 10.23 -11.37 -7.95
N GLY A 128 9.82 -10.48 -8.86
CA GLY A 128 10.63 -9.38 -9.39
C GLY A 128 10.57 -8.09 -8.56
N GLY A 129 9.72 -8.05 -7.53
CA GLY A 129 9.40 -6.81 -6.83
C GLY A 129 8.50 -5.93 -7.68
N ASP A 130 7.30 -6.43 -8.02
CA ASP A 130 6.40 -5.81 -8.98
C ASP A 130 5.56 -4.70 -8.36
N LEU A 131 5.19 -4.83 -7.08
CA LEU A 131 4.48 -3.83 -6.29
C LEU A 131 5.19 -3.60 -4.96
N PHE A 132 5.43 -2.35 -4.60
CA PHE A 132 6.02 -1.93 -3.33
C PHE A 132 5.08 -1.05 -2.52
N ILE A 133 5.04 -1.27 -1.20
CA ILE A 133 4.41 -0.37 -0.23
C ILE A 133 5.47 -0.02 0.81
N TYR A 134 5.78 1.27 0.98
CA TYR A 134 6.79 1.73 1.92
C TYR A 134 6.64 3.22 2.27
N HIS A 135 7.32 3.65 3.33
CA HIS A 135 7.54 5.05 3.68
C HIS A 135 9.03 5.38 3.61
N SER A 136 9.38 6.50 2.99
CA SER A 136 10.78 6.90 2.76
C SER A 136 11.38 7.77 3.89
N GLY A 137 10.65 7.96 4.98
CA GLY A 137 10.96 8.96 6.02
C GLY A 137 10.31 10.32 5.75
N THR A 138 9.81 10.56 4.54
CA THR A 138 9.12 11.80 4.15
C THR A 138 7.82 11.56 3.38
N HIS A 139 7.75 10.52 2.57
CA HIS A 139 6.62 10.22 1.69
C HIS A 139 6.25 8.74 1.75
N SER A 140 4.94 8.47 1.63
CA SER A 140 4.40 7.11 1.49
C SER A 140 4.18 6.77 0.02
N TYR A 141 4.50 5.52 -0.34
CA TYR A 141 4.43 5.03 -1.72
C TYR A 141 3.64 3.74 -1.82
N LEU A 142 2.78 3.68 -2.83
CA LEU A 142 2.23 2.48 -3.45
C LEU A 142 2.79 2.48 -4.88
N ALA A 143 3.89 1.77 -5.12
CA ALA A 143 4.65 1.84 -6.37
C ALA A 143 4.52 0.53 -7.16
N ASN A 144 3.84 0.59 -8.30
CA ASN A 144 3.71 -0.52 -9.24
C ASN A 144 4.76 -0.41 -10.33
N HIS A 145 5.56 -1.46 -10.53
CA HIS A 145 6.68 -1.49 -11.48
C HIS A 145 6.40 -2.32 -12.73
N THR A 146 5.36 -3.17 -12.71
CA THR A 146 4.99 -4.00 -13.88
C THR A 146 3.47 -4.11 -14.00
N GLY A 147 2.97 -4.06 -15.24
CA GLY A 147 1.54 -4.13 -15.53
C GLY A 147 0.73 -2.94 -15.03
N ASN A 148 -0.56 -3.12 -14.87
CA ASN A 148 -1.47 -2.10 -14.37
C ASN A 148 -1.61 -2.18 -12.84
N LEU A 149 -1.81 -1.05 -12.19
CA LEU A 149 -2.30 -0.97 -10.82
C LEU A 149 -3.83 -0.84 -10.86
N ASN A 150 -4.55 -1.88 -10.45
CA ASN A 150 -5.98 -1.83 -10.30
C ASN A 150 -6.33 -1.54 -8.82
N ILE A 151 -7.25 -0.63 -8.61
CA ILE A 151 -7.85 -0.33 -7.31
C ILE A 151 -9.34 -0.52 -7.47
N ASP A 152 -9.86 -1.65 -7.00
CA ASP A 152 -11.22 -2.08 -7.24
C ASP A 152 -12.09 -1.88 -5.99
N GLN A 153 -13.26 -1.27 -6.16
CA GLN A 153 -14.31 -1.22 -5.15
C GLN A 153 -15.42 -2.18 -5.60
N GLU A 154 -15.55 -3.33 -4.91
CA GLU A 154 -16.44 -4.42 -5.30
C GLU A 154 -17.78 -4.43 -4.54
N VAL A 155 -17.94 -3.54 -3.56
CA VAL A 155 -19.18 -3.45 -2.79
C VAL A 155 -20.25 -2.76 -3.64
N ASP A 156 -21.44 -3.37 -3.71
CA ASP A 156 -22.60 -2.82 -4.41
C ASP A 156 -22.92 -1.40 -3.87
N ASP A 157 -23.13 -0.45 -4.78
CA ASP A 157 -23.28 0.99 -4.50
C ASP A 157 -22.08 1.65 -3.77
N GLY A 158 -20.96 0.93 -3.59
CA GLY A 158 -19.77 1.46 -2.91
C GLY A 158 -18.97 2.44 -3.77
N ASP A 159 -18.43 3.49 -3.15
CA ASP A 159 -17.62 4.52 -3.82
C ASP A 159 -16.13 4.29 -3.63
N LEU A 160 -15.33 4.67 -4.64
CA LEU A 160 -13.91 4.90 -4.48
C LEU A 160 -13.64 6.40 -4.39
N GLN A 161 -13.09 6.86 -3.25
CA GLN A 161 -12.86 8.27 -2.97
C GLN A 161 -11.36 8.60 -2.85
N LEU A 162 -10.91 9.61 -3.57
CA LEU A 162 -9.63 10.27 -3.34
C LEU A 162 -9.86 11.47 -2.43
N ARG A 163 -9.28 11.41 -1.22
CA ARG A 163 -9.47 12.40 -0.17
C ARG A 163 -8.15 13.07 0.19
N CYS A 164 -8.21 14.36 0.47
CA CYS A 164 -7.06 15.15 0.90
C CYS A 164 -7.47 16.09 2.03
N ASP A 165 -6.48 16.74 2.63
CA ASP A 165 -6.72 17.83 3.59
C ASP A 165 -7.60 18.91 2.96
N ASP A 166 -8.54 19.46 3.74
CA ASP A 166 -9.45 20.52 3.31
C ASP A 166 -8.87 21.94 3.45
N GLY A 167 -7.62 22.05 3.92
CA GLY A 167 -6.98 23.32 4.25
C GLY A 167 -7.28 23.84 5.66
N SER A 168 -8.03 23.07 6.47
CA SER A 168 -8.44 23.44 7.84
C SER A 168 -8.14 22.31 8.84
N GLY A 169 -7.38 21.28 8.43
CA GLY A 169 -7.03 20.12 9.25
C GLY A 169 -8.06 18.99 9.22
N GLY A 170 -9.06 19.06 8.33
CA GLY A 170 -10.02 17.99 8.05
C GLY A 170 -9.72 17.24 6.76
N LEU A 171 -10.44 16.14 6.51
CA LEU A 171 -10.39 15.40 5.25
C LEU A 171 -11.68 15.62 4.44
N THR A 172 -11.51 15.92 3.15
CA THR A 172 -12.61 16.05 2.19
C THR A 172 -12.35 15.26 0.93
N ALA A 173 -13.40 14.80 0.25
CA ALA A 173 -13.26 14.17 -1.07
C ALA A 173 -12.94 15.24 -2.12
N TYR A 174 -11.99 14.91 -2.99
CA TYR A 174 -11.64 15.71 -4.17
C TYR A 174 -12.18 15.08 -5.44
N LEU A 175 -12.16 13.74 -5.49
CA LEU A 175 -12.68 12.95 -6.60
C LEU A 175 -13.38 11.72 -6.04
N THR A 176 -14.59 11.43 -6.53
CA THR A 176 -15.35 10.23 -6.21
C THR A 176 -15.73 9.51 -7.50
N LEU A 177 -15.40 8.21 -7.57
CA LEU A 177 -16.03 7.30 -8.51
C LEU A 177 -17.24 6.75 -7.78
N ASP A 178 -18.43 7.19 -8.17
CA ASP A 178 -19.70 6.92 -7.50
C ASP A 178 -20.30 5.62 -8.05
N GLY A 179 -20.30 4.58 -7.22
CA GLY A 179 -20.82 3.27 -7.61
C GLY A 179 -22.32 3.26 -7.80
N SER A 180 -23.06 4.03 -7.02
CA SER A 180 -24.52 4.10 -7.09
C SER A 180 -25.04 4.88 -8.31
N GLN A 181 -24.32 5.92 -8.72
CA GLN A 181 -24.70 6.80 -9.83
C GLN A 181 -24.01 6.45 -11.16
N GLY A 182 -22.92 5.68 -11.11
CA GLY A 182 -22.17 5.25 -12.28
C GLY A 182 -21.41 6.38 -12.98
N PHE A 183 -21.03 7.44 -12.29
CA PHE A 183 -20.22 8.52 -12.83
C PHE A 183 -19.13 9.01 -11.85
N THR A 184 -18.24 9.83 -12.34
CA THR A 184 -17.17 10.43 -11.56
C THR A 184 -17.51 11.86 -11.19
N THR A 185 -17.48 12.18 -9.89
CA THR A 185 -17.72 13.53 -9.36
C THR A 185 -16.43 14.17 -8.87
N ALA A 186 -16.13 15.38 -9.35
CA ALA A 186 -15.11 16.25 -8.77
C ALA A 186 -15.77 17.20 -7.76
N GLN A 187 -15.45 17.07 -6.47
CA GLN A 187 -16.00 17.92 -5.40
C GLN A 187 -15.17 19.19 -5.19
N LYS A 188 -14.03 19.31 -5.86
CA LYS A 188 -13.18 20.52 -5.89
C LYS A 188 -12.89 20.89 -7.33
N ASN A 189 -12.50 22.16 -7.55
CA ASN A 189 -12.13 22.63 -8.87
C ASN A 189 -10.95 21.82 -9.43
N ILE A 190 -11.08 21.36 -10.67
CA ILE A 190 -9.98 20.77 -11.43
C ILE A 190 -9.31 21.93 -12.17
N ARG A 191 -8.03 22.17 -11.90
CA ARG A 191 -7.20 23.13 -12.64
C ARG A 191 -6.39 22.41 -13.70
N PHE A 192 -6.55 22.81 -14.93
CA PHE A 192 -5.67 22.45 -16.02
C PHE A 192 -4.66 23.58 -16.24
N GLU A 193 -3.39 23.26 -16.34
CA GLU A 193 -2.33 24.24 -16.64
C GLU A 193 -2.40 24.65 -18.10
N ASP A 194 -1.71 25.76 -18.45
CA ASP A 194 -1.64 26.25 -19.82
C ASP A 194 -1.08 25.18 -20.77
N GLY A 195 -1.70 25.04 -21.92
CA GLY A 195 -1.35 24.04 -22.92
C GLY A 195 -1.89 22.62 -22.63
N ILE A 196 -2.55 22.40 -21.47
CA ILE A 196 -3.19 21.13 -21.18
C ILE A 196 -4.64 21.16 -21.73
N GLU A 197 -4.99 20.17 -22.52
CA GLU A 197 -6.28 20.06 -23.21
C GLU A 197 -7.22 19.09 -22.48
N THR A 198 -8.47 19.47 -22.32
CA THR A 198 -9.55 18.53 -22.02
C THR A 198 -10.11 18.03 -23.34
N SER A 199 -9.93 16.76 -23.66
CA SER A 199 -10.35 16.14 -24.90
C SER A 199 -11.62 15.33 -24.74
N PHE A 200 -12.48 15.35 -25.77
CA PHE A 200 -13.71 14.58 -25.87
C PHE A 200 -13.71 13.80 -27.19
N GLY A 201 -14.20 12.56 -27.13
CA GLY A 201 -14.20 11.61 -28.26
C GLY A 201 -12.92 10.78 -28.36
N LEU A 202 -13.00 9.61 -29.03
CA LEU A 202 -11.88 8.67 -29.13
C LEU A 202 -10.67 9.20 -29.92
N SER A 203 -10.88 10.22 -30.76
CA SER A 203 -9.86 10.83 -31.63
C SER A 203 -9.64 12.31 -31.29
N ASP A 204 -9.91 12.71 -30.03
CA ASP A 204 -9.82 14.11 -29.58
C ASP A 204 -10.66 15.08 -30.44
N ASP A 205 -11.88 14.64 -30.76
CA ASP A 205 -12.77 15.31 -31.70
C ASP A 205 -13.18 16.72 -31.26
N MET A 206 -13.25 16.98 -29.96
CA MET A 206 -13.46 18.29 -29.38
C MET A 206 -12.45 18.54 -28.26
N ARG A 207 -11.90 19.76 -28.16
CA ARG A 207 -10.95 20.17 -27.14
C ARG A 207 -11.29 21.50 -26.51
N ILE A 208 -11.07 21.62 -25.19
CA ILE A 208 -11.17 22.87 -24.42
C ILE A 208 -9.86 23.07 -23.69
N TYR A 209 -9.20 24.23 -23.88
CA TYR A 209 -7.94 24.53 -23.26
C TYR A 209 -7.61 26.03 -23.24
N HIS A 210 -6.65 26.43 -22.39
CA HIS A 210 -6.00 27.74 -22.45
C HIS A 210 -4.57 27.58 -22.96
N SER A 211 -4.17 28.38 -23.95
CA SER A 211 -2.86 28.25 -24.62
C SER A 211 -1.72 29.02 -23.92
N GLY A 212 -2.00 29.67 -22.77
CA GLY A 212 -1.14 30.67 -22.13
C GLY A 212 -1.46 32.09 -22.54
N SER A 213 -2.18 32.28 -23.64
CA SER A 213 -2.58 33.61 -24.15
C SER A 213 -4.06 33.68 -24.56
N ALA A 214 -4.70 32.55 -24.88
CA ALA A 214 -6.06 32.51 -25.37
C ALA A 214 -6.80 31.25 -24.87
N ALA A 215 -8.09 31.39 -24.56
CA ALA A 215 -9.01 30.30 -24.30
C ALA A 215 -9.58 29.78 -25.64
N ASN A 216 -9.65 28.46 -25.78
CA ASN A 216 -10.05 27.80 -27.02
C ASN A 216 -11.11 26.73 -26.75
N ILE A 217 -12.15 26.72 -27.57
CA ILE A 217 -13.08 25.61 -27.75
C ILE A 217 -12.95 25.21 -29.22
N ARG A 218 -12.46 24.01 -29.51
CA ARG A 218 -12.18 23.54 -30.87
C ARG A 218 -12.95 22.26 -31.13
N ASN A 219 -13.69 22.22 -32.23
CA ASN A 219 -14.33 21.04 -32.77
C ASN A 219 -13.66 20.66 -34.10
N PHE A 220 -13.28 19.39 -34.26
CA PHE A 220 -12.56 18.87 -35.43
C PHE A 220 -13.42 17.99 -36.35
N THR A 221 -14.56 17.50 -35.81
CA THR A 221 -15.46 16.62 -36.57
C THR A 221 -16.91 17.03 -36.36
N GLY A 222 -17.71 17.06 -37.47
CA GLY A 222 -19.12 17.47 -37.42
C GLY A 222 -19.34 18.93 -37.05
N ASN A 223 -20.51 19.24 -36.56
CA ASN A 223 -20.91 20.60 -36.15
C ASN A 223 -20.65 20.84 -34.67
N LEU A 224 -20.31 22.05 -34.32
CA LEU A 224 -20.36 22.55 -32.93
C LEU A 224 -21.74 23.17 -32.68
N THR A 225 -22.56 22.58 -31.81
CA THR A 225 -23.88 23.09 -31.44
C THR A 225 -23.82 23.65 -30.03
N ILE A 226 -24.37 24.86 -29.84
CA ILE A 226 -24.55 25.50 -28.54
C ILE A 226 -26.05 25.72 -28.37
N GLU A 227 -26.64 25.04 -27.40
CA GLU A 227 -28.08 25.03 -27.18
C GLU A 227 -28.45 25.52 -25.77
N GLN A 228 -29.48 26.34 -25.65
CA GLN A 228 -30.12 26.70 -24.39
C GLN A 228 -31.50 26.06 -24.35
N ASN A 229 -31.70 25.10 -23.44
CA ASN A 229 -32.93 24.28 -23.37
C ASN A 229 -33.93 24.76 -22.28
N THR A 230 -33.57 25.78 -21.51
CA THR A 230 -34.50 26.36 -20.51
C THR A 230 -35.52 27.21 -21.21
N ASP A 231 -36.80 27.05 -20.85
CA ASP A 231 -37.92 27.88 -21.37
C ASP A 231 -37.63 29.37 -21.11
N ASP A 232 -37.80 30.21 -22.14
CA ASP A 232 -37.47 31.64 -22.19
C ASP A 232 -35.95 31.96 -21.95
N GLY A 233 -35.08 30.96 -21.88
CA GLY A 233 -33.64 31.15 -21.69
C GLY A 233 -32.91 31.69 -22.91
N ASP A 234 -31.95 32.61 -22.70
CA ASP A 234 -31.15 33.23 -23.76
C ASP A 234 -29.76 32.62 -23.92
N ILE A 235 -29.20 32.70 -25.15
CA ILE A 235 -27.75 32.58 -25.37
C ILE A 235 -27.21 34.00 -25.55
N ILE A 236 -26.34 34.44 -24.62
CA ILE A 236 -25.82 35.81 -24.55
C ILE A 236 -24.35 35.86 -24.94
N PHE A 237 -24.01 36.75 -25.88
CA PHE A 237 -22.61 37.02 -26.28
C PHE A 237 -22.19 38.39 -25.80
N SER A 238 -21.22 38.41 -24.88
CA SER A 238 -20.71 39.61 -24.25
C SER A 238 -19.19 39.69 -24.41
N SER A 239 -18.67 40.92 -24.50
CA SER A 239 -17.22 41.16 -24.59
C SER A 239 -16.88 42.46 -23.83
N ASP A 240 -15.58 42.78 -23.77
CA ASP A 240 -15.10 44.04 -23.18
C ASP A 240 -15.81 45.26 -23.84
N ASN A 241 -16.10 46.28 -23.02
CA ASN A 241 -16.78 47.49 -23.46
C ASN A 241 -15.82 48.62 -23.85
N GLY A 242 -14.50 48.34 -23.90
CA GLY A 242 -13.47 49.32 -24.16
C GLY A 242 -13.08 50.21 -22.97
N SER A 243 -13.65 49.97 -21.77
CA SER A 243 -13.42 50.74 -20.54
C SER A 243 -13.16 49.87 -19.32
N GLY A 244 -12.77 48.60 -19.53
CA GLY A 244 -12.43 47.65 -18.48
C GLY A 244 -13.65 46.94 -17.87
N GLY A 245 -14.84 47.03 -18.50
CA GLY A 245 -16.06 46.28 -18.12
C GLY A 245 -16.53 45.38 -19.26
N VAL A 246 -17.64 44.67 -19.04
CA VAL A 246 -18.28 43.76 -20.00
C VAL A 246 -19.61 44.32 -20.45
N THR A 247 -19.95 44.22 -21.74
CA THR A 247 -21.23 44.57 -22.30
C THR A 247 -21.70 43.48 -23.28
N THR A 248 -23.05 43.31 -23.37
CA THR A 248 -23.65 42.41 -24.33
C THR A 248 -23.59 43.03 -25.74
N TYR A 249 -23.17 42.25 -26.69
CA TYR A 249 -23.13 42.62 -28.10
C TYR A 249 -24.38 42.15 -28.84
N PHE A 250 -24.78 40.91 -28.63
CA PHE A 250 -26.03 40.33 -29.13
C PHE A 250 -26.45 39.11 -28.29
N ARG A 251 -27.72 38.74 -28.39
CA ARG A 251 -28.23 37.50 -27.80
C ARG A 251 -29.22 36.82 -28.73
N LEU A 252 -29.35 35.51 -28.58
CA LEU A 252 -30.48 34.76 -29.05
C LEU A 252 -31.51 34.78 -27.91
N ASP A 253 -32.64 35.46 -28.11
CA ASP A 253 -33.69 35.66 -27.11
C ASP A 253 -34.70 34.50 -27.20
N GLY A 254 -34.70 33.60 -26.19
CA GLY A 254 -35.62 32.47 -26.14
C GLY A 254 -37.07 32.85 -25.95
N GLY A 255 -37.34 33.91 -25.18
CA GLY A 255 -38.70 34.37 -24.89
C GLY A 255 -39.37 35.08 -26.06
N GLN A 256 -38.58 35.83 -26.85
CA GLN A 256 -39.10 36.54 -28.03
C GLN A 256 -38.86 35.80 -29.36
N VAL A 257 -38.06 34.71 -29.32
CA VAL A 257 -37.69 33.91 -30.51
C VAL A 257 -37.05 34.80 -31.60
N GLU A 258 -36.14 35.68 -31.16
CA GLU A 258 -35.47 36.61 -32.06
C GLU A 258 -33.98 36.77 -31.70
N THR A 259 -33.21 37.38 -32.59
CA THR A 259 -31.84 37.81 -32.31
C THR A 259 -31.86 39.31 -32.02
N VAL A 260 -31.51 39.66 -30.77
CA VAL A 260 -31.41 41.06 -30.32
C VAL A 260 -29.98 41.54 -30.40
N VAL A 261 -29.73 42.64 -31.10
CA VAL A 261 -28.43 43.22 -31.30
C VAL A 261 -28.32 44.54 -30.53
N PHE A 262 -27.31 44.69 -29.69
CA PHE A 262 -27.09 45.87 -28.82
C PHE A 262 -25.96 46.78 -29.30
N LYS A 263 -25.13 46.31 -30.27
CA LYS A 263 -24.00 47.07 -30.86
C LYS A 263 -24.08 46.95 -32.37
N ASP A 264 -23.52 47.93 -33.06
CA ASP A 264 -23.50 48.02 -34.52
C ASP A 264 -22.83 46.77 -35.14
N PHE A 265 -23.43 46.23 -36.23
CA PHE A 265 -22.76 45.32 -37.13
C PHE A 265 -21.95 46.10 -38.15
N ASN A 266 -20.59 45.93 -38.09
CA ASN A 266 -19.73 46.46 -39.11
C ASN A 266 -19.46 45.35 -40.17
N PHE A 267 -19.78 45.62 -41.40
CA PHE A 267 -19.44 44.80 -42.55
C PHE A 267 -18.23 45.38 -43.24
N GLU A 268 -17.14 44.63 -43.32
CA GLU A 268 -15.95 45.04 -44.03
C GLU A 268 -16.16 45.17 -45.54
N ASP A 269 -15.25 45.87 -46.23
CA ASP A 269 -15.31 46.06 -47.67
C ASP A 269 -15.46 44.71 -48.40
N SER A 270 -16.33 44.70 -49.41
CA SER A 270 -16.69 43.51 -50.18
C SER A 270 -17.54 42.44 -49.49
N VAL A 271 -17.94 42.61 -48.24
CA VAL A 271 -18.89 41.74 -47.52
C VAL A 271 -20.29 42.26 -47.77
N LYS A 272 -21.23 41.39 -48.04
CA LYS A 272 -22.65 41.73 -48.29
C LYS A 272 -23.52 41.24 -47.15
N ALA A 273 -24.38 42.14 -46.61
CA ALA A 273 -25.58 41.73 -45.91
C ALA A 273 -26.62 41.21 -46.90
N LYS A 274 -27.09 39.96 -46.70
CA LYS A 274 -28.16 39.40 -47.53
C LYS A 274 -29.43 39.27 -46.69
N PHE A 275 -30.52 39.79 -47.22
CA PHE A 275 -31.86 39.72 -46.60
C PHE A 275 -32.76 38.91 -47.56
N GLY A 276 -33.34 37.82 -47.09
CA GLY A 276 -34.20 36.94 -47.91
C GLY A 276 -33.48 35.78 -48.62
N GLY A 277 -34.23 34.86 -49.18
CA GLY A 277 -33.75 33.63 -49.78
C GLY A 277 -33.27 33.73 -51.24
N SER A 278 -33.51 34.83 -51.94
CA SER A 278 -32.98 35.21 -53.25
C SER A 278 -32.41 36.62 -53.13
N ALA A 279 -31.29 36.88 -53.80
CA ALA A 279 -30.59 38.17 -53.74
C ALA A 279 -31.50 39.34 -54.18
N ASP A 280 -32.30 39.89 -53.24
CA ASP A 280 -33.05 41.15 -53.40
C ASP A 280 -32.20 42.30 -52.83
#